data_8777772207b42a492ce43fe624135041
#
_entry.id   8777772207b42a492ce43fe624135041
#
_cell.length_a   1.000
_cell.length_b   1.000
_cell.length_c   1.000
_cell.angle_alpha   90.00
_cell.angle_beta   90.00
_cell.angle_gamma   90.00
#
_symmetry.space_group_name_H-M   'P 1'
#
loop_
_entity.id
_entity.type
_entity.pdbx_description
1 polymer ?
#
loop_
_entity_poly.entity_id
_entity_poly.type
_entity_poly.pdbx_seq_one_letter_code
_entity_poly.pdbx_strand_id
1 'polypeptide(L)'
;MSASEAKSVTKNTPRKGKPKAGAEAELRVIEGAPVKTDPSRDALLTDFGKTTLKDRSLLPGESYQDMFARVSTAFADDAEHAQRLYDYMSKLWFMPATPVLSNGGAARGLPISCFLNQVGDSLDDIVETWTENVWLASNGGGIGTYWGNVRSIGEKVGQNGQTS
;
A
#
# COMPACT_ATOMS: atom_id res chain seq x y z
N MET A 1 -1.60 5.26 -61.98
CA MET A 1 -1.77 6.29 -60.98
C MET A 1 -1.89 5.59 -59.67
N SER A 2 -0.85 5.27 -59.06
CA SER A 2 -0.12 5.81 -57.92
C SER A 2 -1.04 6.20 -56.75
N ALA A 3 -1.10 5.33 -55.72
CA ALA A 3 -1.53 5.71 -54.41
C ALA A 3 -0.52 5.13 -53.40
N SER A 4 0.15 6.05 -52.86
CA SER A 4 1.21 6.10 -51.90
C SER A 4 0.95 5.39 -50.60
N GLU A 5 1.99 4.74 -50.16
CA GLU A 5 2.35 4.26 -48.83
C GLU A 5 1.94 5.18 -47.67
N ALA A 6 1.51 4.56 -46.61
CA ALA A 6 1.71 5.09 -45.27
C ALA A 6 2.20 3.98 -44.34
N LYS A 7 3.51 3.82 -44.27
CA LYS A 7 4.18 3.03 -43.21
C LYS A 7 4.17 3.86 -41.93
N SER A 8 3.33 3.50 -40.97
CA SER A 8 3.48 3.93 -39.60
C SER A 8 4.41 2.97 -38.87
N VAL A 9 5.67 3.30 -38.81
CA VAL A 9 6.63 2.65 -37.92
C VAL A 9 6.49 3.26 -36.55
N THR A 10 5.80 2.59 -35.67
CA THR A 10 5.83 2.91 -34.25
C THR A 10 7.21 2.57 -33.71
N LYS A 11 7.98 3.61 -33.37
CA LYS A 11 9.27 3.49 -32.70
C LYS A 11 9.06 2.84 -31.34
N ASN A 12 9.60 1.64 -31.20
CA ASN A 12 9.74 0.93 -29.95
C ASN A 12 10.67 1.73 -29.02
N THR A 13 10.10 2.47 -28.08
CA THR A 13 10.87 3.16 -27.03
C THR A 13 11.34 2.09 -26.04
N PRO A 14 12.63 1.97 -25.72
CA PRO A 14 13.11 0.98 -24.78
C PRO A 14 12.48 1.21 -23.41
N ARG A 15 11.84 0.19 -22.84
CA ARG A 15 11.30 0.18 -21.48
C ARG A 15 12.42 0.57 -20.52
N LYS A 16 12.25 1.66 -19.82
CA LYS A 16 13.10 2.04 -18.69
C LYS A 16 13.13 0.90 -17.68
N GLY A 17 14.35 0.56 -17.26
CA GLY A 17 14.66 -0.60 -16.43
C GLY A 17 13.77 -0.75 -15.21
N LYS A 18 13.70 -2.01 -14.73
CA LYS A 18 13.06 -2.42 -13.50
C LYS A 18 13.33 -1.42 -12.38
N PRO A 19 12.33 -1.02 -11.56
CA PRO A 19 12.60 -0.25 -10.37
C PRO A 19 13.58 -1.06 -9.52
N LYS A 20 14.71 -0.46 -9.17
CA LYS A 20 15.66 -1.05 -8.25
C LYS A 20 14.92 -1.28 -6.94
N ALA A 21 14.80 -2.54 -6.53
CA ALA A 21 14.46 -2.89 -5.16
C ALA A 21 15.51 -2.25 -4.26
N GLY A 22 15.11 -1.33 -3.39
CA GLY A 22 16.03 -0.66 -2.48
C GLY A 22 16.06 0.87 -2.59
N ALA A 23 14.93 1.53 -2.73
CA ALA A 23 14.79 2.84 -2.13
C ALA A 23 14.56 2.58 -0.64
N GLU A 24 15.62 2.66 0.16
CA GLU A 24 15.49 2.84 1.60
C GLU A 24 14.57 4.05 1.78
N ALA A 25 13.37 3.81 2.32
CA ALA A 25 12.50 4.89 2.74
C ALA A 25 13.27 5.59 3.86
N GLU A 26 13.85 6.75 3.55
CA GLU A 26 14.41 7.62 4.58
C GLU A 26 13.28 7.90 5.57
N LEU A 27 13.42 7.35 6.77
CA LEU A 27 12.58 7.70 7.91
C LEU A 27 12.67 9.22 8.03
N ARG A 28 11.56 9.93 7.82
CA ARG A 28 11.48 11.34 8.14
C ARG A 28 11.73 11.47 9.64
N VAL A 29 12.93 11.89 9.99
CA VAL A 29 13.24 12.30 11.36
C VAL A 29 12.53 13.63 11.56
N ILE A 30 11.44 13.62 12.33
CA ILE A 30 10.80 14.86 12.75
C ILE A 30 11.75 15.51 13.74
N GLU A 31 12.30 16.66 13.39
CA GLU A 31 13.07 17.49 14.33
C GLU A 31 12.13 17.98 15.43
N GLY A 32 12.25 17.43 16.61
CA GLY A 32 11.45 17.80 17.77
C GLY A 32 11.67 16.88 18.96
N ALA A 33 11.14 17.25 20.11
CA ALA A 33 11.19 16.44 21.31
C ALA A 33 10.47 15.10 21.08
N PRO A 34 11.03 13.96 21.55
CA PRO A 34 10.38 12.67 21.39
C PRO A 34 8.99 12.67 22.05
N VAL A 35 8.06 11.92 21.46
CA VAL A 35 6.71 11.72 22.03
C VAL A 35 6.83 11.21 23.46
N LYS A 36 6.16 11.88 24.41
CA LYS A 36 6.09 11.43 25.80
C LYS A 36 5.09 10.30 25.91
N THR A 37 5.57 9.11 26.22
CA THR A 37 4.74 7.92 26.41
C THR A 37 4.25 7.79 27.85
N ASP A 38 3.09 7.14 28.03
CA ASP A 38 2.49 6.86 29.33
C ASP A 38 2.16 5.36 29.44
N PRO A 39 3.05 4.55 30.05
CA PRO A 39 2.84 3.11 30.20
C PRO A 39 1.57 2.72 30.95
N SER A 40 1.03 3.61 31.81
CA SER A 40 -0.20 3.32 32.56
C SER A 40 -1.41 3.11 31.65
N ARG A 41 -1.38 3.64 30.42
CA ARG A 41 -2.44 3.50 29.42
C ARG A 41 -2.57 2.06 28.87
N ASP A 42 -1.58 1.20 29.10
CA ASP A 42 -1.71 -0.23 28.79
C ASP A 42 -2.86 -0.92 29.57
N ALA A 43 -3.27 -0.31 30.69
CA ALA A 43 -4.44 -0.77 31.44
C ALA A 43 -5.77 -0.54 30.71
N LEU A 44 -5.82 0.35 29.71
CA LEU A 44 -7.00 0.58 28.88
C LEU A 44 -7.20 -0.54 27.84
N LEU A 45 -6.14 -1.25 27.47
CA LEU A 45 -6.20 -2.33 26.50
C LEU A 45 -6.81 -3.59 27.15
N THR A 46 -7.80 -4.17 26.48
CA THR A 46 -8.31 -5.49 26.86
C THR A 46 -7.28 -6.59 26.58
N ASP A 47 -7.41 -7.75 27.21
CA ASP A 47 -6.52 -8.89 26.96
C ASP A 47 -6.55 -9.33 25.49
N PHE A 48 -7.73 -9.30 24.86
CA PHE A 48 -7.86 -9.56 23.43
C PHE A 48 -7.12 -8.50 22.59
N GLY A 49 -7.26 -7.23 22.94
CA GLY A 49 -6.57 -6.13 22.28
C GLY A 49 -5.05 -6.28 22.39
N LYS A 50 -4.54 -6.59 23.57
CA LYS A 50 -3.10 -6.83 23.80
C LYS A 50 -2.57 -7.99 22.97
N THR A 51 -3.29 -9.11 22.93
CA THR A 51 -2.92 -10.27 22.11
C THR A 51 -2.89 -9.90 20.63
N THR A 52 -3.92 -9.24 20.13
CA THR A 52 -4.01 -8.83 18.72
C THR A 52 -2.89 -7.88 18.32
N LEU A 53 -2.61 -6.87 19.14
CA LEU A 53 -1.52 -5.92 18.87
C LEU A 53 -0.16 -6.62 18.88
N LYS A 54 0.06 -7.53 19.83
CA LYS A 54 1.30 -8.30 19.91
C LYS A 54 1.52 -9.17 18.69
N ASP A 55 0.48 -9.84 18.22
CA ASP A 55 0.58 -10.80 17.11
C ASP A 55 0.70 -10.11 15.75
N ARG A 56 0.17 -8.88 15.59
CA ARG A 56 -0.02 -8.26 14.28
C ARG A 56 0.64 -6.91 14.08
N SER A 57 0.98 -6.20 15.16
CA SER A 57 1.33 -4.77 15.06
C SER A 57 2.66 -4.40 15.69
N LEU A 58 3.07 -5.07 16.76
CA LEU A 58 4.33 -4.78 17.44
C LEU A 58 5.53 -5.22 16.62
N LEU A 59 6.56 -4.39 16.59
CA LEU A 59 7.89 -4.77 16.13
C LEU A 59 8.63 -5.56 17.22
N PRO A 60 9.66 -6.34 16.88
CA PRO A 60 10.45 -7.09 17.86
C PRO A 60 10.99 -6.19 18.97
N GLY A 61 10.65 -6.48 20.22
CA GLY A 61 11.08 -5.72 21.40
C GLY A 61 10.30 -4.45 21.71
N GLU A 62 9.25 -4.15 20.93
CA GLU A 62 8.43 -2.96 21.09
C GLU A 62 7.34 -3.17 22.14
N SER A 63 7.09 -2.17 23.00
CA SER A 63 5.92 -2.11 23.85
C SER A 63 4.71 -1.52 23.10
N TYR A 64 3.51 -1.63 23.67
CA TYR A 64 2.30 -1.01 23.06
C TYR A 64 2.44 0.50 22.93
N GLN A 65 3.03 1.15 23.94
CA GLN A 65 3.21 2.59 23.94
C GLN A 65 4.31 3.03 22.96
N ASP A 66 5.35 2.22 22.77
CA ASP A 66 6.39 2.48 21.75
C ASP A 66 5.80 2.39 20.34
N MET A 67 4.93 1.39 20.09
CA MET A 67 4.21 1.27 18.82
C MET A 67 3.37 2.52 18.53
N PHE A 68 2.57 2.99 19.50
CA PHE A 68 1.77 4.20 19.34
C PHE A 68 2.65 5.43 19.10
N ALA A 69 3.78 5.54 19.78
CA ALA A 69 4.73 6.63 19.59
C ALA A 69 5.38 6.59 18.20
N ARG A 70 5.82 5.41 17.75
CA ARG A 70 6.40 5.20 16.41
C ARG A 70 5.41 5.63 15.32
N VAL A 71 4.18 5.12 15.38
CA VAL A 71 3.16 5.40 14.38
C VAL A 71 2.78 6.90 14.39
N SER A 72 2.63 7.48 15.56
CA SER A 72 2.35 8.93 15.69
C SER A 72 3.44 9.78 15.05
N THR A 73 4.70 9.45 15.33
CA THR A 73 5.85 10.18 14.78
C THR A 73 5.93 10.02 13.25
N ALA A 74 5.60 8.83 12.73
CA ALA A 74 5.69 8.56 11.29
C ALA A 74 4.71 9.36 10.44
N PHE A 75 3.56 9.75 11.01
CA PHE A 75 2.48 10.42 10.26
C PHE A 75 2.20 11.84 10.72
N ALA A 76 2.95 12.35 11.67
CA ALA A 76 2.78 13.73 12.14
C ALA A 76 3.55 14.72 11.26
N ASP A 77 3.07 15.96 11.23
CA ASP A 77 3.72 17.06 10.55
C ASP A 77 4.79 17.73 11.44
N ASP A 78 4.58 17.70 12.75
CA ASP A 78 5.44 18.28 13.78
C ASP A 78 5.34 17.51 15.11
N ALA A 79 6.14 17.90 16.09
CA ALA A 79 6.21 17.23 17.40
C ALA A 79 4.90 17.37 18.21
N GLU A 80 4.20 18.48 18.09
CA GLU A 80 2.91 18.70 18.79
C GLU A 80 1.83 17.82 18.15
N HIS A 81 1.81 17.71 16.84
CA HIS A 81 0.92 16.80 16.11
C HIS A 81 1.22 15.34 16.48
N ALA A 82 2.50 14.94 16.56
CA ALA A 82 2.88 13.61 16.99
C ALA A 82 2.35 13.30 18.41
N GLN A 83 2.48 14.22 19.34
CA GLN A 83 1.95 14.04 20.70
C GLN A 83 0.43 13.93 20.72
N ARG A 84 -0.28 14.72 19.92
CA ARG A 84 -1.76 14.64 19.83
C ARG A 84 -2.21 13.29 19.24
N LEU A 85 -1.57 12.83 18.17
CA LEU A 85 -1.87 11.52 17.57
C LEU A 85 -1.62 10.38 18.57
N TYR A 86 -0.48 10.40 19.27
CA TYR A 86 -0.17 9.45 20.32
C TYR A 86 -1.25 9.46 21.42
N ASP A 87 -1.63 10.64 21.91
CA ASP A 87 -2.64 10.76 22.96
C ASP A 87 -3.98 10.18 22.52
N TYR A 88 -4.42 10.42 21.28
CA TYR A 88 -5.67 9.89 20.78
C TYR A 88 -5.64 8.36 20.64
N MET A 89 -4.55 7.80 20.10
CA MET A 89 -4.40 6.36 19.95
C MET A 89 -4.25 5.66 21.30
N SER A 90 -3.37 6.14 22.16
CA SER A 90 -3.09 5.50 23.45
C SER A 90 -4.24 5.60 24.46
N LYS A 91 -5.11 6.62 24.33
CA LYS A 91 -6.37 6.73 25.07
C LYS A 91 -7.54 5.97 24.43
N LEU A 92 -7.31 5.26 23.32
CA LEU A 92 -8.30 4.51 22.54
C LEU A 92 -9.45 5.39 21.98
N TRP A 93 -9.22 6.69 21.79
CA TRP A 93 -10.18 7.56 21.13
C TRP A 93 -10.16 7.42 19.62
N PHE A 94 -9.04 6.97 19.08
CA PHE A 94 -8.82 6.67 17.68
C PHE A 94 -7.88 5.47 17.54
N MET A 95 -8.22 4.54 16.67
CA MET A 95 -7.39 3.38 16.39
C MET A 95 -7.21 3.23 14.88
N PRO A 96 -5.98 3.39 14.37
CA PRO A 96 -5.67 3.14 12.96
C PRO A 96 -5.86 1.68 12.58
N ALA A 97 -6.02 1.44 11.28
CA ALA A 97 -6.06 0.07 10.75
C ALA A 97 -4.73 -0.67 11.00
N THR A 98 -4.80 -1.99 11.09
CA THR A 98 -3.64 -2.85 11.34
C THR A 98 -2.42 -2.53 10.46
N PRO A 99 -2.52 -2.31 9.13
CA PRO A 99 -1.36 -1.97 8.32
C PRO A 99 -0.67 -0.66 8.71
N VAL A 100 -1.41 0.32 9.21
CA VAL A 100 -0.85 1.57 9.73
C VAL A 100 -0.07 1.29 11.01
N LEU A 101 -0.64 0.49 11.94
CA LEU A 101 0.00 0.15 13.21
C LEU A 101 1.25 -0.73 13.02
N SER A 102 1.19 -1.70 12.09
CA SER A 102 2.30 -2.63 11.86
C SER A 102 3.44 -2.00 11.04
N ASN A 103 3.13 -1.19 10.05
CA ASN A 103 4.08 -0.74 9.05
C ASN A 103 4.41 0.76 9.15
N GLY A 104 3.57 1.57 9.81
CA GLY A 104 3.85 3.00 10.00
C GLY A 104 5.15 3.23 10.76
N GLY A 105 6.10 3.92 10.15
CA GLY A 105 7.44 4.15 10.71
C GLY A 105 8.34 2.91 10.75
N ALA A 106 7.92 1.76 10.17
CA ALA A 106 8.75 0.58 10.02
C ALA A 106 9.55 0.64 8.71
N ALA A 107 10.67 -0.09 8.66
CA ALA A 107 11.56 -0.10 7.51
C ALA A 107 10.97 -0.78 6.26
N ARG A 108 9.89 -1.53 6.40
CA ARG A 108 9.25 -2.27 5.29
C ARG A 108 7.77 -2.46 5.56
N GLY A 109 7.04 -2.74 4.49
CA GLY A 109 5.60 -2.88 4.50
C GLY A 109 4.90 -1.60 4.01
N LEU A 110 3.62 -1.72 3.70
CA LEU A 110 2.79 -0.60 3.27
C LEU A 110 1.81 -0.24 4.38
N PRO A 111 1.55 1.05 4.64
CA PRO A 111 0.57 1.48 5.65
C PRO A 111 -0.87 1.33 5.19
N ILE A 112 -1.08 0.71 4.03
CA ILE A 112 -2.38 0.41 3.43
C ILE A 112 -2.43 -1.06 3.03
N SER A 113 -3.63 -1.66 3.04
CA SER A 113 -3.83 -3.07 2.69
C SER A 113 -4.86 -3.29 1.58
N CYS A 114 -5.49 -2.23 1.09
CA CYS A 114 -6.56 -2.33 0.10
C CYS A 114 -6.17 -1.57 -1.17
N PHE A 115 -6.18 -2.30 -2.29
CA PHE A 115 -5.86 -1.79 -3.62
C PHE A 115 -7.00 -2.09 -4.56
N LEU A 116 -7.34 -1.13 -5.41
CA LEU A 116 -8.34 -1.30 -6.44
C LEU A 116 -7.71 -0.98 -7.79
N ASN A 117 -7.87 -1.88 -8.74
CA ASN A 117 -7.47 -1.66 -10.12
C ASN A 117 -8.54 -2.12 -11.10
N GLN A 118 -8.36 -1.81 -12.35
CA GLN A 118 -9.26 -2.22 -13.42
C GLN A 118 -8.45 -2.77 -14.61
N VAL A 119 -9.03 -3.74 -15.28
CA VAL A 119 -8.45 -4.35 -16.47
C VAL A 119 -8.98 -3.65 -17.71
N GLY A 120 -8.09 -3.29 -18.62
CA GLY A 120 -8.47 -2.85 -19.98
C GLY A 120 -8.78 -4.03 -20.89
N ASP A 121 -9.31 -3.74 -22.09
CA ASP A 121 -9.77 -4.73 -23.05
C ASP A 121 -8.67 -5.18 -24.04
N SER A 122 -7.47 -5.45 -23.51
CA SER A 122 -6.34 -5.98 -24.29
C SER A 122 -5.59 -7.05 -23.50
N LEU A 123 -4.88 -7.93 -24.20
CA LEU A 123 -4.02 -8.92 -23.55
C LEU A 123 -2.90 -8.26 -22.76
N ASP A 124 -2.36 -7.14 -23.26
CA ASP A 124 -1.31 -6.39 -22.56
C ASP A 124 -1.83 -5.85 -21.24
N ASP A 125 -3.03 -5.25 -21.22
CA ASP A 125 -3.65 -4.73 -19.98
C ASP A 125 -3.94 -5.85 -18.98
N ILE A 126 -4.39 -7.03 -19.44
CA ILE A 126 -4.64 -8.19 -18.60
C ILE A 126 -3.33 -8.65 -17.93
N VAL A 127 -2.27 -8.82 -18.72
CA VAL A 127 -0.97 -9.30 -18.22
C VAL A 127 -0.33 -8.25 -17.29
N GLU A 128 -0.45 -6.97 -17.61
CA GLU A 128 0.05 -5.90 -16.76
C GLU A 128 -0.68 -5.87 -15.41
N THR A 129 -2.00 -5.98 -15.41
CA THR A 129 -2.81 -6.07 -14.18
C THR A 129 -2.42 -7.30 -13.34
N TRP A 130 -2.20 -8.46 -13.93
CA TRP A 130 -1.73 -9.64 -13.20
C TRP A 130 -0.35 -9.42 -12.59
N THR A 131 0.54 -8.78 -13.31
CA THR A 131 1.89 -8.46 -12.82
C THR A 131 1.81 -7.51 -11.61
N GLU A 132 0.99 -6.47 -11.69
CA GLU A 132 0.73 -5.56 -10.57
C GLU A 132 0.16 -6.31 -9.36
N ASN A 133 -0.86 -7.13 -9.58
CA ASN A 133 -1.52 -7.89 -8.52
C ASN A 133 -0.57 -8.84 -7.79
N VAL A 134 0.34 -9.49 -8.51
CA VAL A 134 1.37 -10.37 -7.90
C VAL A 134 2.27 -9.57 -6.95
N TRP A 135 2.72 -8.39 -7.35
CA TRP A 135 3.55 -7.55 -6.50
C TRP A 135 2.80 -6.98 -5.30
N LEU A 136 1.58 -6.50 -5.48
CA LEU A 136 0.74 -6.00 -4.39
C LEU A 136 0.44 -7.12 -3.37
N ALA A 137 0.05 -8.30 -3.85
CA ALA A 137 -0.23 -9.45 -2.98
C ALA A 137 1.02 -9.91 -2.22
N SER A 138 2.19 -9.94 -2.87
CA SER A 138 3.45 -10.33 -2.21
C SER A 138 3.88 -9.38 -1.09
N ASN A 139 3.38 -8.15 -1.10
CA ASN A 139 3.58 -7.17 -0.05
C ASN A 139 2.42 -7.10 0.97
N GLY A 140 1.50 -8.07 0.94
CA GLY A 140 0.39 -8.18 1.89
C GLY A 140 -0.85 -7.36 1.53
N GLY A 141 -0.95 -6.86 0.30
CA GLY A 141 -2.11 -6.13 -0.18
C GLY A 141 -3.30 -7.04 -0.50
N GLY A 142 -4.50 -6.64 -0.05
CA GLY A 142 -5.77 -7.16 -0.56
C GLY A 142 -6.16 -6.40 -1.82
N ILE A 143 -6.58 -7.10 -2.88
CA ILE A 143 -6.79 -6.49 -4.18
C ILE A 143 -8.21 -6.78 -4.68
N GLY A 144 -8.90 -5.71 -5.10
CA GLY A 144 -10.14 -5.79 -5.86
C GLY A 144 -9.89 -5.36 -7.31
N THR A 145 -10.16 -6.25 -8.26
CA THR A 145 -9.95 -5.97 -9.68
C THR A 145 -11.29 -5.88 -10.41
N TYR A 146 -11.53 -4.75 -11.10
CA TYR A 146 -12.71 -4.56 -11.94
C TYR A 146 -12.45 -5.05 -13.36
N TRP A 147 -13.27 -6.00 -13.83
CA TRP A 147 -13.18 -6.64 -15.15
C TRP A 147 -14.23 -6.16 -16.15
N GLY A 148 -15.07 -5.23 -15.78
CA GLY A 148 -16.21 -4.79 -16.59
C GLY A 148 -15.86 -4.08 -17.89
N ASN A 149 -14.58 -3.72 -18.11
CA ASN A 149 -14.12 -3.15 -19.37
C ASN A 149 -13.73 -4.21 -20.41
N VAL A 150 -13.56 -5.47 -19.99
CA VAL A 150 -13.23 -6.56 -20.90
C VAL A 150 -14.48 -6.95 -21.68
N ARG A 151 -14.35 -7.05 -22.99
CA ARG A 151 -15.47 -7.37 -23.89
C ARG A 151 -16.13 -8.70 -23.53
N SER A 152 -17.42 -8.79 -23.82
CA SER A 152 -18.23 -9.98 -23.51
C SER A 152 -17.97 -11.13 -24.48
N ILE A 153 -18.41 -12.34 -24.09
CA ILE A 153 -18.42 -13.53 -24.95
C ILE A 153 -19.22 -13.24 -26.23
N GLY A 154 -18.68 -13.61 -27.37
CA GLY A 154 -19.31 -13.39 -28.69
C GLY A 154 -18.93 -12.08 -29.37
N GLU A 155 -18.20 -11.19 -28.69
CA GLU A 155 -17.70 -9.95 -29.29
C GLU A 155 -16.57 -10.21 -30.29
N LYS A 156 -16.45 -9.34 -31.30
CA LYS A 156 -15.42 -9.49 -32.33
C LYS A 156 -14.02 -9.29 -31.79
N VAL A 157 -13.13 -10.19 -32.16
CA VAL A 157 -11.69 -10.09 -31.89
C VAL A 157 -10.93 -10.10 -33.22
N GLY A 158 -10.32 -9.00 -33.57
CA GLY A 158 -9.66 -8.82 -34.86
C GLY A 158 -10.63 -8.93 -36.05
N GLN A 159 -10.14 -9.41 -37.20
CA GLN A 159 -10.95 -9.48 -38.41
C GLN A 159 -11.84 -10.74 -38.49
N ASN A 160 -11.42 -11.86 -37.89
CA ASN A 160 -12.05 -13.17 -38.11
C ASN A 160 -12.32 -13.96 -36.81
N GLY A 161 -12.11 -13.37 -35.63
CA GLY A 161 -12.29 -14.04 -34.34
C GLY A 161 -13.51 -13.53 -33.56
N GLN A 162 -13.93 -14.37 -32.61
CA GLN A 162 -14.89 -13.99 -31.56
C GLN A 162 -14.37 -14.48 -30.21
N THR A 163 -14.75 -13.79 -29.15
CA THR A 163 -14.47 -14.24 -27.78
C THR A 163 -15.29 -15.50 -27.45
N SER A 164 -14.67 -16.47 -26.81
CA SER A 164 -15.27 -17.75 -26.40
C SER A 164 -15.27 -17.88 -24.88
#